data_e8e45d2d400e5e1213d1fc3be70d8743
#
_entry.id   e8e45d2d400e5e1213d1fc3be70d8743
#
_cell.length_a   1.000
_cell.length_b   1.000
_cell.length_c   1.000
_cell.angle_alpha   90.00
_cell.angle_beta   90.00
_cell.angle_gamma   90.00
#
_symmetry.space_group_name_H-M   'P 1'
#
loop_
_entity.id
_entity.type
_entity.pdbx_description
1 polymer ?
#
loop_
_entity_poly.entity_id
_entity_poly.type
_entity_poly.pdbx_seq_one_letter_code
_entity_poly.pdbx_strand_id
1 'polypeptide(L)'
;HSPKWRQQLGSLGGGNHFIELCLDETDTVWMFLHSGSRGVGNKIAQKHIAIAKKLMAKWWIPIENNDLAYLVQGTPEFGSYIKDLHWAQRFAFLNREEMMDRFSTCLSEFMGTDVEEVERINCHHNYTQREEHAGHTVWLTRKGAVNADEGRLALIPGSMGTASYVVEGKGNDQSLHSAPHGAGRRYSR
;
A
#
# COMPACT_ATOMS: atom_id res chain seq x y z
N HIS A 1 14.09 -4.72 -13.66
CA HIS A 1 13.05 -5.20 -12.75
C HIS A 1 13.26 -6.69 -12.46
N SER A 2 12.52 -7.27 -11.51
CA SER A 2 12.66 -8.69 -11.19
C SER A 2 12.12 -9.55 -12.36
N PRO A 3 12.87 -10.53 -12.91
CA PRO A 3 12.35 -11.38 -13.99
C PRO A 3 11.15 -12.23 -13.57
N LYS A 4 10.95 -12.41 -12.26
CA LYS A 4 9.86 -13.22 -11.69
C LYS A 4 8.58 -12.42 -11.35
N TRP A 5 8.44 -11.17 -11.78
CA TRP A 5 7.29 -10.35 -11.41
C TRP A 5 5.95 -10.96 -11.87
N ARG A 6 5.92 -11.59 -13.08
CA ARG A 6 4.72 -12.26 -13.58
C ARG A 6 4.28 -13.43 -12.71
N GLN A 7 5.25 -14.17 -12.17
CA GLN A 7 4.99 -15.33 -11.29
C GLN A 7 4.57 -14.89 -9.86
N GLN A 8 4.80 -13.63 -9.51
CA GLN A 8 4.45 -13.07 -8.21
C GLN A 8 3.06 -12.42 -8.20
N LEU A 9 2.47 -12.16 -9.36
CA LEU A 9 1.09 -11.65 -9.47
C LEU A 9 0.11 -12.71 -8.95
N GLY A 10 -0.86 -12.29 -8.14
CA GLY A 10 -1.80 -13.20 -7.49
C GLY A 10 -1.18 -14.04 -6.38
N SER A 11 -0.09 -13.58 -5.75
CA SER A 11 0.56 -14.30 -4.65
C SER A 11 0.62 -13.47 -3.38
N LEU A 12 0.43 -14.13 -2.22
CA LEU A 12 0.35 -13.47 -0.91
C LEU A 12 1.67 -12.85 -0.48
N GLY A 13 2.73 -13.63 -0.46
CA GLY A 13 4.02 -13.23 0.06
C GLY A 13 4.24 -13.60 1.53
N GLY A 14 5.38 -13.15 2.03
CA GLY A 14 5.79 -13.37 3.42
C GLY A 14 5.72 -12.08 4.26
N GLY A 15 6.15 -12.20 5.51
CA GLY A 15 6.17 -11.09 6.45
C GLY A 15 4.83 -10.92 7.17
N ASN A 16 4.27 -9.72 7.10
CA ASN A 16 2.99 -9.35 7.70
C ASN A 16 1.80 -9.47 6.73
N HIS A 17 1.98 -10.16 5.60
CA HIS A 17 0.90 -10.43 4.65
C HIS A 17 0.01 -11.56 5.17
N PHE A 18 -1.29 -11.44 4.97
CA PHE A 18 -2.28 -12.42 5.42
C PHE A 18 -3.54 -12.38 4.55
N ILE A 19 -4.32 -13.45 4.64
CA ILE A 19 -5.69 -13.57 4.15
C ILE A 19 -6.50 -14.15 5.31
N GLU A 20 -7.67 -13.60 5.56
CA GLU A 20 -8.58 -14.10 6.59
C GLU A 20 -10.04 -13.91 6.19
N LEU A 21 -10.91 -14.74 6.77
CA LEU A 21 -12.35 -14.55 6.76
C LEU A 21 -12.77 -13.99 8.11
N CYS A 22 -13.52 -12.92 8.09
CA CYS A 22 -14.06 -12.26 9.28
C CYS A 22 -15.58 -12.17 9.16
N LEU A 23 -16.24 -12.04 10.30
CA LEU A 23 -17.64 -11.64 10.38
C LEU A 23 -17.70 -10.24 10.98
N ASP A 24 -18.58 -9.40 10.47
CA ASP A 24 -18.90 -8.13 11.09
C ASP A 24 -20.02 -8.28 12.13
N GLU A 25 -20.45 -7.17 12.72
CA GLU A 25 -21.50 -7.10 13.73
C GLU A 25 -22.90 -7.48 13.22
N THR A 26 -23.05 -7.67 11.91
CA THR A 26 -24.28 -8.11 11.25
C THR A 26 -24.21 -9.55 10.69
N ASP A 27 -23.14 -10.27 11.05
CA ASP A 27 -22.82 -11.61 10.54
C ASP A 27 -22.55 -11.64 9.01
N THR A 28 -22.20 -10.49 8.41
CA THR A 28 -21.76 -10.44 7.02
C THR A 28 -20.31 -10.91 6.92
N VAL A 29 -20.03 -11.78 5.94
CA VAL A 29 -18.70 -12.33 5.72
C VAL A 29 -17.81 -11.33 4.98
N TRP A 30 -16.64 -11.05 5.54
CA TRP A 30 -15.59 -10.23 4.93
C TRP A 30 -14.37 -11.08 4.60
N MET A 31 -13.93 -11.01 3.34
CA MET A 31 -12.65 -11.56 2.91
C MET A 31 -11.59 -10.47 3.06
N PHE A 32 -10.73 -10.57 4.08
CA PHE A 32 -9.72 -9.56 4.37
C PHE A 32 -8.35 -10.00 3.85
N LEU A 33 -7.70 -9.13 3.07
CA LEU A 33 -6.42 -9.41 2.42
C LEU A 33 -5.41 -8.28 2.65
N HIS A 34 -4.23 -8.61 3.16
CA HIS A 34 -3.10 -7.69 3.26
C HIS A 34 -1.93 -8.20 2.41
N SER A 35 -1.68 -7.55 1.28
CA SER A 35 -0.57 -7.84 0.38
C SER A 35 -0.16 -6.59 -0.42
N GLY A 36 1.04 -6.60 -1.01
CA GLY A 36 1.63 -5.45 -1.67
C GLY A 36 2.36 -5.78 -2.97
N SER A 37 3.34 -4.94 -3.34
CA SER A 37 4.09 -5.00 -4.60
C SER A 37 5.10 -6.15 -4.69
N ARG A 38 5.10 -7.04 -3.72
CA ARG A 38 5.97 -8.20 -3.68
C ARG A 38 7.48 -7.81 -3.75
N GLY A 39 8.35 -8.75 -4.07
CA GLY A 39 9.79 -8.51 -4.16
C GLY A 39 10.20 -7.52 -5.25
N VAL A 40 9.36 -7.31 -6.27
CA VAL A 40 9.67 -6.36 -7.35
C VAL A 40 9.64 -4.91 -6.86
N GLY A 41 8.65 -4.54 -6.04
CA GLY A 41 8.59 -3.18 -5.47
C GLY A 41 9.77 -2.88 -4.55
N ASN A 42 10.20 -3.86 -3.75
CA ASN A 42 11.41 -3.72 -2.93
C ASN A 42 12.66 -3.45 -3.78
N LYS A 43 12.86 -4.20 -4.87
CA LYS A 43 13.99 -3.99 -5.79
C LYS A 43 13.96 -2.62 -6.47
N ILE A 44 12.78 -2.14 -6.84
CA ILE A 44 12.60 -0.78 -7.38
C ILE A 44 13.01 0.25 -6.33
N ALA A 45 12.52 0.13 -5.10
CA ALA A 45 12.86 1.03 -4.00
C ALA A 45 14.37 1.07 -3.75
N GLN A 46 15.03 -0.08 -3.62
CA GLN A 46 16.47 -0.17 -3.40
C GLN A 46 17.29 0.48 -4.53
N LYS A 47 16.89 0.31 -5.78
CA LYS A 47 17.52 0.98 -6.92
C LYS A 47 17.48 2.50 -6.76
N HIS A 48 16.31 3.07 -6.47
CA HIS A 48 16.14 4.53 -6.38
C HIS A 48 16.74 5.12 -5.10
N ILE A 49 16.74 4.39 -4.00
CA ILE A 49 17.48 4.77 -2.77
C ILE A 49 18.98 4.89 -3.07
N ALA A 50 19.56 3.92 -3.77
CA ALA A 50 20.97 3.96 -4.13
C ALA A 50 21.29 5.15 -5.06
N ILE A 51 20.40 5.49 -5.99
CA ILE A 51 20.53 6.67 -6.86
C ILE A 51 20.47 7.96 -6.03
N ALA A 52 19.49 8.10 -5.13
CA ALA A 52 19.34 9.26 -4.28
C ALA A 52 20.60 9.50 -3.42
N LYS A 53 21.11 8.45 -2.76
CA LYS A 53 22.35 8.53 -1.96
C LYS A 53 23.54 9.02 -2.79
N LYS A 54 23.71 8.51 -4.01
CA LYS A 54 24.77 8.95 -4.94
C LYS A 54 24.62 10.41 -5.36
N LEU A 55 23.39 10.87 -5.61
CA LEU A 55 23.14 12.27 -5.99
C LEU A 55 23.40 13.23 -4.84
N MET A 56 22.99 12.90 -3.60
CA MET A 56 23.30 13.70 -2.43
C MET A 56 24.83 13.87 -2.27
N ALA A 57 25.58 12.79 -2.38
CA ALA A 57 27.05 12.85 -2.34
C ALA A 57 27.64 13.67 -3.50
N LYS A 58 27.17 13.48 -4.73
CA LYS A 58 27.62 14.21 -5.93
C LYS A 58 27.40 15.72 -5.83
N TRP A 59 26.28 16.13 -5.23
CA TRP A 59 25.91 17.53 -5.11
C TRP A 59 26.34 18.17 -3.79
N TRP A 60 27.12 17.45 -2.96
CA TRP A 60 27.61 17.92 -1.67
C TRP A 60 26.49 18.37 -0.73
N ILE A 61 25.32 17.73 -0.83
CA ILE A 61 24.19 18.01 0.04
C ILE A 61 24.37 17.24 1.35
N PRO A 62 24.55 17.95 2.49
CA PRO A 62 24.66 17.28 3.78
C PRO A 62 23.29 16.71 4.17
N ILE A 63 23.26 15.44 4.54
CA ILE A 63 22.10 14.76 5.14
C ILE A 63 22.52 14.16 6.48
N GLU A 64 21.71 14.40 7.51
CA GLU A 64 22.00 13.88 8.86
C GLU A 64 22.05 12.36 8.91
N ASN A 65 21.23 11.71 8.08
CA ASN A 65 21.16 10.26 7.96
C ASN A 65 21.00 9.87 6.48
N ASN A 66 21.76 8.88 6.06
CA ASN A 66 21.67 8.33 4.69
C ASN A 66 20.28 7.84 4.29
N ASP A 67 19.43 7.53 5.24
CA ASP A 67 18.04 7.11 4.97
C ASP A 67 17.10 8.28 4.66
N LEU A 68 17.57 9.53 4.86
CA LEU A 68 16.89 10.78 4.46
C LEU A 68 17.27 11.23 3.06
N ALA A 69 18.04 10.44 2.29
CA ALA A 69 18.37 10.77 0.90
C ALA A 69 17.11 10.89 0.05
N TYR A 70 17.06 11.93 -0.78
CA TYR A 70 15.91 12.25 -1.62
C TYR A 70 16.27 12.50 -3.08
N LEU A 71 15.27 12.52 -3.94
CA LEU A 71 15.37 12.88 -5.34
C LEU A 71 14.73 14.26 -5.56
N VAL A 72 15.43 15.14 -6.23
CA VAL A 72 14.95 16.51 -6.49
C VAL A 72 13.94 16.51 -7.63
N GLN A 73 12.76 17.09 -7.40
CA GLN A 73 11.75 17.26 -8.43
C GLN A 73 12.30 18.04 -9.63
N GLY A 74 11.91 17.65 -10.85
CA GLY A 74 12.40 18.24 -12.09
C GLY A 74 13.65 17.57 -12.65
N THR A 75 14.30 16.67 -11.90
CA THR A 75 15.44 15.90 -12.39
C THR A 75 14.98 14.63 -13.15
N PRO A 76 15.78 14.12 -14.12
CA PRO A 76 15.50 12.86 -14.80
C PRO A 76 15.36 11.66 -13.82
N GLU A 77 16.15 11.65 -12.75
CA GLU A 77 16.14 10.61 -11.72
C GLU A 77 14.83 10.60 -10.94
N PHE A 78 14.31 11.78 -10.60
CA PHE A 78 12.99 11.92 -9.99
C PHE A 78 11.89 11.42 -10.93
N GLY A 79 11.92 11.82 -12.18
CA GLY A 79 10.95 11.36 -13.20
C GLY A 79 10.98 9.84 -13.39
N SER A 80 12.18 9.24 -13.42
CA SER A 80 12.35 7.79 -13.47
C SER A 80 11.80 7.09 -12.23
N TYR A 81 12.03 7.66 -11.05
CA TYR A 81 11.50 7.14 -9.79
C TYR A 81 9.97 7.14 -9.78
N ILE A 82 9.33 8.24 -10.11
CA ILE A 82 7.87 8.35 -10.13
C ILE A 82 7.25 7.34 -11.10
N LYS A 83 7.84 7.17 -12.29
CA LYS A 83 7.39 6.17 -13.26
C LYS A 83 7.46 4.74 -12.70
N ASP A 84 8.61 4.36 -12.14
CA ASP A 84 8.83 3.03 -11.56
C ASP A 84 7.93 2.81 -10.33
N LEU A 85 7.70 3.85 -9.51
CA LEU A 85 6.83 3.84 -8.34
C LEU A 85 5.36 3.61 -8.74
N HIS A 86 4.85 4.36 -9.71
CA HIS A 86 3.48 4.18 -10.20
C HIS A 86 3.26 2.78 -10.77
N TRP A 87 4.27 2.23 -11.47
CA TRP A 87 4.22 0.86 -11.93
C TRP A 87 4.11 -0.13 -10.75
N ALA A 88 4.92 0.05 -9.69
CA ALA A 88 4.88 -0.81 -8.51
C ALA A 88 3.54 -0.69 -7.73
N GLN A 89 2.98 0.51 -7.64
CA GLN A 89 1.66 0.76 -7.04
C GLN A 89 0.56 0.05 -7.85
N ARG A 90 0.59 0.18 -9.18
CA ARG A 90 -0.36 -0.52 -10.05
C ARG A 90 -0.22 -2.04 -9.93
N PHE A 91 1.01 -2.53 -9.88
CA PHE A 91 1.26 -3.96 -9.67
C PHE A 91 0.69 -4.44 -8.32
N ALA A 92 0.90 -3.69 -7.24
CA ALA A 92 0.35 -4.02 -5.93
C ALA A 92 -1.19 -4.04 -5.93
N PHE A 93 -1.81 -3.08 -6.62
CA PHE A 93 -3.26 -3.03 -6.79
C PHE A 93 -3.77 -4.29 -7.49
N LEU A 94 -3.22 -4.59 -8.68
CA LEU A 94 -3.60 -5.77 -9.47
C LEU A 94 -3.30 -7.09 -8.77
N ASN A 95 -2.22 -7.14 -7.96
CA ASN A 95 -1.91 -8.33 -7.17
C ASN A 95 -3.02 -8.65 -6.16
N ARG A 96 -3.58 -7.62 -5.52
CA ARG A 96 -4.69 -7.80 -4.57
C ARG A 96 -5.99 -8.15 -5.29
N GLU A 97 -6.29 -7.51 -6.44
CA GLU A 97 -7.46 -7.86 -7.26
C GLU A 97 -7.44 -9.35 -7.65
N GLU A 98 -6.35 -9.80 -8.26
CA GLU A 98 -6.17 -11.19 -8.68
C GLU A 98 -6.28 -12.18 -7.52
N MET A 99 -5.73 -11.82 -6.36
CA MET A 99 -5.83 -12.67 -5.17
C MET A 99 -7.26 -12.73 -4.65
N MET A 100 -7.97 -11.60 -4.64
CA MET A 100 -9.35 -11.54 -4.16
C MET A 100 -10.28 -12.36 -5.07
N ASP A 101 -10.10 -12.25 -6.40
CA ASP A 101 -10.86 -13.05 -7.37
C ASP A 101 -10.67 -14.57 -7.14
N ARG A 102 -9.43 -14.99 -6.92
CA ARG A 102 -9.12 -16.39 -6.57
C ARG A 102 -9.72 -16.79 -5.22
N PHE A 103 -9.66 -15.89 -4.24
CA PHE A 103 -10.21 -16.17 -2.92
C PHE A 103 -11.73 -16.34 -2.97
N SER A 104 -12.44 -15.47 -3.68
CA SER A 104 -13.88 -15.58 -3.92
C SER A 104 -14.25 -16.90 -4.61
N THR A 105 -13.49 -17.28 -5.65
CA THR A 105 -13.67 -18.57 -6.34
C THR A 105 -13.49 -19.76 -5.39
N CYS A 106 -12.39 -19.78 -4.62
CA CYS A 106 -12.15 -20.84 -3.65
C CYS A 106 -13.22 -20.91 -2.56
N LEU A 107 -13.75 -19.76 -2.13
CA LEU A 107 -14.84 -19.72 -1.14
C LEU A 107 -16.13 -20.28 -1.73
N SER A 108 -16.48 -19.94 -2.97
CA SER A 108 -17.64 -20.49 -3.67
C SER A 108 -17.54 -22.02 -3.82
N GLU A 109 -16.37 -22.53 -4.21
CA GLU A 109 -16.11 -23.97 -4.31
C GLU A 109 -16.25 -24.66 -2.94
N PHE A 110 -15.71 -24.09 -1.89
CA PHE A 110 -15.80 -24.62 -0.52
C PHE A 110 -17.25 -24.65 0.00
N MET A 111 -18.01 -23.61 -0.26
CA MET A 111 -19.42 -23.50 0.16
C MET A 111 -20.37 -24.33 -0.71
N GLY A 112 -19.95 -24.76 -1.91
CA GLY A 112 -20.81 -25.49 -2.86
C GLY A 112 -21.90 -24.59 -3.47
N THR A 113 -21.76 -23.29 -3.41
CA THR A 113 -22.67 -22.28 -3.99
C THR A 113 -21.90 -21.04 -4.39
N ASP A 114 -22.40 -20.29 -5.35
CA ASP A 114 -21.79 -19.02 -5.74
C ASP A 114 -21.85 -18.01 -4.59
N VAL A 115 -20.72 -17.36 -4.36
CA VAL A 115 -20.60 -16.26 -3.41
C VAL A 115 -20.79 -14.95 -4.17
N GLU A 116 -21.78 -14.16 -3.77
CA GLU A 116 -22.01 -12.84 -4.33
C GLU A 116 -21.14 -11.81 -3.60
N GLU A 117 -20.30 -11.11 -4.35
CA GLU A 117 -19.51 -10.00 -3.84
C GLU A 117 -20.33 -8.70 -3.91
N VAL A 118 -20.71 -8.17 -2.75
CA VAL A 118 -21.54 -6.95 -2.65
C VAL A 118 -20.71 -5.67 -2.56
N GLU A 119 -19.47 -5.76 -2.08
CA GLU A 119 -18.56 -4.61 -1.97
C GLU A 119 -17.10 -5.06 -2.04
N ARG A 120 -16.25 -4.25 -2.69
CA ARG A 120 -14.80 -4.45 -2.73
C ARG A 120 -14.04 -3.16 -2.41
N ILE A 121 -13.21 -3.19 -1.37
CA ILE A 121 -12.37 -2.08 -0.96
C ILE A 121 -10.91 -2.44 -1.21
N ASN A 122 -10.26 -1.77 -2.17
CA ASN A 122 -8.84 -1.98 -2.48
C ASN A 122 -8.06 -0.69 -2.25
N CYS A 123 -7.45 -0.54 -1.08
CA CYS A 123 -6.72 0.64 -0.69
C CYS A 123 -5.21 0.41 -0.61
N HIS A 124 -4.44 1.48 -0.84
CA HIS A 124 -3.00 1.52 -0.61
C HIS A 124 -2.68 2.09 0.77
N HIS A 125 -1.59 1.63 1.40
CA HIS A 125 -1.06 2.19 2.64
C HIS A 125 0.46 2.48 2.58
N ASN A 126 1.09 2.21 1.43
CA ASN A 126 2.47 2.56 1.10
C ASN A 126 2.50 3.02 -0.36
N TYR A 127 2.38 4.32 -0.58
CA TYR A 127 2.31 4.88 -1.93
C TYR A 127 2.59 6.37 -1.94
N THR A 128 2.82 6.93 -3.11
CA THR A 128 2.99 8.36 -3.34
C THR A 128 2.05 8.77 -4.46
N GLN A 129 1.37 9.89 -4.26
CA GLN A 129 0.58 10.52 -5.32
C GLN A 129 0.69 12.04 -5.25
N ARG A 130 0.32 12.69 -6.34
CA ARG A 130 0.26 14.14 -6.41
C ARG A 130 -1.08 14.61 -5.91
N GLU A 131 -1.08 15.52 -4.93
CA GLU A 131 -2.28 16.02 -4.24
C GLU A 131 -2.21 17.52 -4.05
N GLU A 132 -3.36 18.15 -3.83
CA GLU A 132 -3.47 19.56 -3.47
C GLU A 132 -3.72 19.67 -1.96
N HIS A 133 -2.82 20.39 -1.25
CA HIS A 133 -2.96 20.67 0.17
C HIS A 133 -2.61 22.13 0.46
N ALA A 134 -3.49 22.82 1.16
CA ALA A 134 -3.33 24.25 1.51
C ALA A 134 -2.98 25.15 0.30
N GLY A 135 -3.56 24.87 -0.86
CA GLY A 135 -3.33 25.62 -2.11
C GLY A 135 -2.03 25.29 -2.82
N HIS A 136 -1.31 24.24 -2.39
CA HIS A 136 -0.07 23.79 -3.01
C HIS A 136 -0.21 22.37 -3.56
N THR A 137 0.29 22.18 -4.80
CA THR A 137 0.45 20.85 -5.37
C THR A 137 1.69 20.17 -4.79
N VAL A 138 1.51 19.06 -4.11
CA VAL A 138 2.59 18.31 -3.45
C VAL A 138 2.63 16.85 -3.88
N TRP A 139 3.80 16.23 -3.79
CA TRP A 139 3.94 14.78 -3.84
C TRP A 139 3.82 14.23 -2.43
N LEU A 140 2.62 13.77 -2.08
CA LEU A 140 2.37 13.20 -0.76
C LEU A 140 2.72 11.71 -0.73
N THR A 141 3.61 11.33 0.18
CA THR A 141 4.00 9.94 0.42
C THR A 141 3.34 9.44 1.69
N ARG A 142 2.52 8.41 1.58
CA ARG A 142 1.97 7.68 2.72
C ARG A 142 2.73 6.39 2.91
N LYS A 143 3.25 6.17 4.12
CA LYS A 143 3.91 4.93 4.53
C LYS A 143 3.27 4.44 5.82
N GLY A 144 2.56 3.31 5.73
CA GLY A 144 1.75 2.82 6.85
C GLY A 144 0.53 3.71 7.13
N ALA A 145 0.04 4.41 6.11
CA ALA A 145 -1.13 5.29 6.20
C ALA A 145 -2.00 5.15 4.94
N VAL A 146 -3.30 5.24 5.13
CA VAL A 146 -4.30 5.23 4.07
C VAL A 146 -4.73 6.66 3.72
N ASN A 147 -5.28 6.83 2.53
CA ASN A 147 -6.01 8.03 2.16
C ASN A 147 -7.33 8.06 2.94
N ALA A 148 -7.59 9.18 3.61
CA ALA A 148 -8.79 9.43 4.41
C ALA A 148 -9.54 10.68 3.89
N ASP A 149 -9.59 10.88 2.57
CA ASP A 149 -10.49 11.85 1.95
C ASP A 149 -11.92 11.60 2.42
N GLU A 150 -12.73 12.64 2.48
CA GLU A 150 -14.12 12.54 2.92
C GLU A 150 -14.89 11.50 2.09
N GLY A 151 -15.61 10.61 2.77
CA GLY A 151 -16.39 9.53 2.16
C GLY A 151 -15.56 8.35 1.62
N ARG A 152 -14.24 8.39 1.70
CA ARG A 152 -13.39 7.31 1.19
C ARG A 152 -13.27 6.16 2.16
N LEU A 153 -13.64 4.96 1.71
CA LEU A 153 -13.48 3.74 2.49
C LEU A 153 -12.02 3.28 2.55
N ALA A 154 -11.61 2.81 3.70
CA ALA A 154 -10.29 2.26 3.95
C ALA A 154 -10.34 1.13 4.99
N LEU A 155 -9.29 0.33 5.03
CA LEU A 155 -9.17 -0.83 5.90
C LEU A 155 -8.09 -0.59 6.94
N ILE A 156 -8.40 -0.85 8.20
CA ILE A 156 -7.46 -0.82 9.33
C ILE A 156 -7.38 -2.21 9.95
N PRO A 157 -6.39 -3.03 9.55
CA PRO A 157 -6.22 -4.35 10.13
C PRO A 157 -5.80 -4.25 11.61
N GLY A 158 -6.41 -5.08 12.43
CA GLY A 158 -6.05 -5.25 13.82
C GLY A 158 -4.85 -6.19 14.01
N SER A 159 -4.88 -6.95 15.06
CA SER A 159 -3.92 -8.02 15.35
C SER A 159 -4.66 -9.35 15.42
N MET A 160 -3.94 -10.47 15.64
CA MET A 160 -4.58 -11.78 15.84
C MET A 160 -5.58 -11.84 17.01
N GLY A 161 -5.53 -10.87 17.92
CA GLY A 161 -6.43 -10.80 19.10
C GLY A 161 -7.30 -9.56 19.15
N THR A 162 -7.31 -8.74 18.08
CA THR A 162 -8.11 -7.51 18.01
C THR A 162 -8.80 -7.40 16.66
N ALA A 163 -9.98 -6.82 16.63
CA ALA A 163 -10.77 -6.64 15.41
C ALA A 163 -10.05 -5.80 14.36
N SER A 164 -10.33 -6.07 13.09
CA SER A 164 -10.05 -5.21 11.95
C SER A 164 -11.26 -4.30 11.70
N TYR A 165 -11.05 -3.17 11.03
CA TYR A 165 -12.10 -2.17 10.82
C TYR A 165 -12.18 -1.74 9.37
N VAL A 166 -13.38 -1.62 8.86
CA VAL A 166 -13.70 -0.80 7.68
C VAL A 166 -14.02 0.60 8.19
N VAL A 167 -13.36 1.61 7.64
CA VAL A 167 -13.49 3.01 8.09
C VAL A 167 -13.75 3.92 6.92
N GLU A 168 -14.40 5.04 7.19
CA GLU A 168 -14.63 6.10 6.24
C GLU A 168 -13.81 7.34 6.58
N GLY A 169 -13.13 7.91 5.58
CA GLY A 169 -12.32 9.11 5.70
C GLY A 169 -13.18 10.34 6.02
N LYS A 170 -12.60 11.28 6.78
CA LYS A 170 -13.25 12.55 7.18
C LYS A 170 -12.64 13.78 6.53
N GLY A 171 -11.67 13.63 5.61
CA GLY A 171 -11.06 14.75 4.90
C GLY A 171 -10.35 15.76 5.79
N ASN A 172 -9.67 15.32 6.87
CA ASN A 172 -9.02 16.23 7.80
C ASN A 172 -7.74 16.82 7.19
N ASP A 173 -7.72 18.13 6.93
CA ASP A 173 -6.60 18.87 6.36
C ASP A 173 -5.33 18.81 7.23
N GLN A 174 -5.47 18.83 8.56
CA GLN A 174 -4.31 18.78 9.48
C GLN A 174 -3.54 17.48 9.40
N SER A 175 -4.20 16.38 9.02
CA SER A 175 -3.57 15.08 8.78
C SER A 175 -3.19 14.86 7.31
N LEU A 176 -3.30 15.88 6.45
CA LEU A 176 -3.18 15.76 5.00
C LEU A 176 -4.06 14.63 4.46
N HIS A 177 -5.31 14.60 4.90
CA HIS A 177 -6.28 13.54 4.55
C HIS A 177 -5.71 12.14 4.72
N SER A 178 -5.02 11.88 5.83
CA SER A 178 -4.36 10.61 6.08
C SER A 178 -4.74 10.02 7.42
N ALA A 179 -4.85 8.70 7.49
CA ALA A 179 -5.06 7.95 8.72
C ALA A 179 -4.08 6.77 8.82
N PRO A 180 -3.65 6.35 10.03
CA PRO A 180 -2.80 5.17 10.19
C PRO A 180 -3.56 3.93 9.71
N HIS A 181 -2.85 2.99 9.06
CA HIS A 181 -3.47 1.79 8.49
C HIS A 181 -3.51 0.60 9.45
N GLY A 182 -3.09 0.74 10.67
CA GLY A 182 -3.10 -0.35 11.62
C GLY A 182 -2.58 0.02 12.99
N ALA A 183 -2.76 -0.88 13.95
CA ALA A 183 -2.23 -0.72 15.29
C ALA A 183 -0.70 -0.72 15.31
N GLY A 184 -0.13 0.24 16.03
CA GLY A 184 1.31 0.26 16.30
C GLY A 184 1.74 -0.98 17.07
N ARG A 185 3.00 -1.41 16.89
CA ARG A 185 3.59 -2.50 17.65
C ARG A 185 4.53 -1.95 18.71
N ARG A 186 4.48 -2.55 19.91
CA ARG A 186 5.43 -2.21 20.98
C ARG A 186 6.84 -2.71 20.67
N TYR A 187 6.95 -3.83 19.96
CA TYR A 187 8.22 -4.43 19.54
C TYR A 187 8.21 -4.75 18.05
N SER A 188 9.38 -4.67 17.40
CA SER A 188 9.53 -5.18 16.04
C SER A 188 9.48 -6.72 16.04
N ARG A 189 9.22 -7.30 14.87
CA ARG A 189 9.34 -8.76 14.69
C ARG A 189 10.78 -9.19 14.77
#